data_d7c479886d323b1b90d70309b1d0064f
#
_entry.id   d7c479886d323b1b90d70309b1d0064f
#
_cell.length_a   1.000
_cell.length_b   1.000
_cell.length_c   1.000
_cell.angle_alpha   90.00
_cell.angle_beta   90.00
_cell.angle_gamma   90.00
#
_symmetry.space_group_name_H-M   'P 1'
#
loop_
_entity.id
_entity.type
_entity.pdbx_description
1 polymer ?
#
loop_
_entity_poly.entity_id
_entity_poly.type
_entity_poly.pdbx_seq_one_letter_code
_entity_poly.pdbx_strand_id
1 'polypeptide(L)'
;MNKELTYSTPEEEGVSSEYIINFLNEMEKREAEIHGIMILKNNKVIFEAYNEPYRKEIPHIVHSFTKCFTNTAAGIAYTKGLIKLEDKVLDYFPEYREGANKYLQKLTIRNLLTMRSGQERSIGGNEWRPLKTSWLDAYFKVPFVKEPGSEFMYSSGNSYITSAIVQRITGKTCHQLIEEELAPYIGLEKFSWGESPEGICSGGNGVSITVEGIARLGLLYLNHGKWDEKQLLNPE
;
A
#
# COMPACT_ATOMS: atom_id res chain seq x y z
N MET A 1 12.84 -20.29 8.45
CA MET A 1 12.86 -18.82 8.43
C MET A 1 12.39 -18.32 9.79
N ASN A 2 13.16 -17.48 10.46
CA ASN A 2 12.76 -16.88 11.72
C ASN A 2 11.64 -15.86 11.42
N LYS A 3 10.43 -16.10 11.93
CA LYS A 3 9.29 -15.21 11.72
C LYS A 3 9.16 -14.14 12.81
N GLU A 4 9.99 -14.22 13.84
CA GLU A 4 9.96 -13.25 14.95
C GLU A 4 10.85 -12.04 14.61
N LEU A 5 10.39 -10.84 14.96
CA LEU A 5 11.23 -9.66 14.90
C LEU A 5 12.32 -9.77 15.96
N THR A 6 13.52 -9.33 15.63
CA THR A 6 14.62 -9.25 16.57
C THR A 6 14.51 -7.96 17.39
N TYR A 7 14.72 -8.04 18.68
CA TYR A 7 14.71 -6.89 19.58
C TYR A 7 16.14 -6.56 20.07
N SER A 8 16.37 -5.31 20.35
CA SER A 8 17.62 -4.77 20.90
C SER A 8 17.30 -3.56 21.77
N THR A 9 18.24 -3.08 22.54
CA THR A 9 18.10 -1.79 23.23
C THR A 9 18.48 -0.65 22.28
N PRO A 10 17.94 0.57 22.48
CA PRO A 10 18.36 1.74 21.71
C PRO A 10 19.87 1.95 21.75
N GLU A 11 20.48 1.79 22.94
CA GLU A 11 21.90 2.02 23.19
C GLU A 11 22.79 1.03 22.41
N GLU A 12 22.43 -0.25 22.36
CA GLU A 12 23.15 -1.27 21.58
C GLU A 12 23.15 -0.96 20.08
N GLU A 13 22.08 -0.28 19.63
CA GLU A 13 21.96 0.15 18.22
C GLU A 13 22.43 1.59 17.98
N GLY A 14 23.12 2.19 18.99
CA GLY A 14 23.72 3.53 18.89
C GLY A 14 22.70 4.68 18.88
N VAL A 15 21.56 4.49 19.54
CA VAL A 15 20.54 5.53 19.79
C VAL A 15 20.41 5.73 21.28
N SER A 16 20.53 6.97 21.77
CA SER A 16 20.20 7.23 23.18
C SER A 16 18.69 7.11 23.41
N SER A 17 18.29 6.35 24.42
CA SER A 17 16.89 6.27 24.86
C SER A 17 16.31 7.63 25.25
N GLU A 18 17.16 8.60 25.61
CA GLU A 18 16.76 9.98 25.88
C GLU A 18 16.06 10.64 24.68
N TYR A 19 16.50 10.34 23.45
CA TYR A 19 15.82 10.85 22.25
C TYR A 19 14.40 10.30 22.10
N ILE A 20 14.19 9.03 22.44
CA ILE A 20 12.86 8.41 22.40
C ILE A 20 11.97 9.02 23.48
N ILE A 21 12.50 9.22 24.69
CA ILE A 21 11.78 9.87 25.80
C ILE A 21 11.39 11.30 25.39
N ASN A 22 12.32 12.07 24.85
CA ASN A 22 12.06 13.44 24.40
C ASN A 22 11.00 13.49 23.29
N PHE A 23 11.02 12.52 22.36
CA PHE A 23 9.99 12.38 21.34
C PHE A 23 8.61 12.12 21.96
N LEU A 24 8.50 11.19 22.91
CA LEU A 24 7.23 10.88 23.57
C LEU A 24 6.70 12.08 24.37
N ASN A 25 7.57 12.76 25.12
CA ASN A 25 7.22 13.99 25.85
C ASN A 25 6.72 15.08 24.91
N GLU A 26 7.30 15.21 23.72
CA GLU A 26 6.86 16.20 22.73
C GLU A 26 5.51 15.83 22.10
N MET A 27 5.23 14.51 21.91
CA MET A 27 3.92 14.05 21.46
C MET A 27 2.84 14.33 22.50
N GLU A 28 3.14 14.08 23.77
CA GLU A 28 2.22 14.38 24.89
C GLU A 28 1.91 15.89 24.96
N LYS A 29 2.93 16.75 24.90
CA LYS A 29 2.75 18.22 24.88
C LYS A 29 1.89 18.71 23.70
N ARG A 30 1.94 18.03 22.58
CA ARG A 30 1.14 18.34 21.38
C ARG A 30 -0.23 17.71 21.40
N GLU A 31 -0.58 16.97 22.47
CA GLU A 31 -1.81 16.19 22.54
C GLU A 31 -2.02 15.28 21.32
N ALA A 32 -0.90 14.72 20.80
CA ALA A 32 -0.93 13.84 19.64
C ALA A 32 -1.49 12.47 20.05
N GLU A 33 -2.60 12.08 19.42
CA GLU A 33 -3.21 10.77 19.65
C GLU A 33 -2.43 9.69 18.88
N ILE A 34 -1.59 8.93 19.62
CA ILE A 34 -0.81 7.82 19.08
C ILE A 34 -1.38 6.52 19.66
N HIS A 35 -1.85 5.62 18.79
CA HIS A 35 -2.40 4.32 19.19
C HIS A 35 -1.30 3.31 19.50
N GLY A 36 -0.26 3.30 18.70
CA GLY A 36 0.91 2.45 18.88
C GLY A 36 2.09 2.96 18.08
N ILE A 37 3.28 2.63 18.53
CA ILE A 37 4.53 3.00 17.90
C ILE A 37 5.52 1.84 17.94
N MET A 38 6.24 1.63 16.86
CA MET A 38 7.37 0.71 16.80
C MET A 38 8.52 1.40 16.06
N ILE A 39 9.68 1.46 16.68
CA ILE A 39 10.90 2.03 16.11
C ILE A 39 11.88 0.91 15.84
N LEU A 40 12.38 0.87 14.61
CA LEU A 40 13.37 -0.12 14.20
C LEU A 40 14.66 0.57 13.75
N LYS A 41 15.79 -0.04 14.08
CA LYS A 41 17.11 0.31 13.60
C LYS A 41 17.93 -0.94 13.34
N ASN A 42 18.70 -0.97 12.28
CA ASN A 42 19.52 -2.12 11.90
C ASN A 42 18.72 -3.44 11.85
N ASN A 43 17.47 -3.37 11.35
CA ASN A 43 16.51 -4.48 11.29
C ASN A 43 16.06 -5.03 12.67
N LYS A 44 16.31 -4.30 13.77
CA LYS A 44 15.88 -4.68 15.12
C LYS A 44 14.90 -3.67 15.68
N VAL A 45 13.92 -4.14 16.44
CA VAL A 45 13.01 -3.30 17.21
C VAL A 45 13.75 -2.77 18.42
N ILE A 46 13.88 -1.46 18.52
CA ILE A 46 14.56 -0.77 19.62
C ILE A 46 13.57 -0.08 20.57
N PHE A 47 12.32 0.06 20.16
CA PHE A 47 11.25 0.60 20.99
C PHE A 47 9.89 0.15 20.45
N GLU A 48 8.98 -0.20 21.34
CA GLU A 48 7.60 -0.55 21.08
C GLU A 48 6.71 -0.08 22.23
N ALA A 49 5.62 0.63 21.94
CA ALA A 49 4.65 1.07 22.94
C ALA A 49 3.25 1.22 22.34
N TYR A 50 2.24 1.13 23.19
CA TYR A 50 0.82 1.27 22.85
C TYR A 50 0.11 2.09 23.91
N ASN A 51 -0.82 2.95 23.49
CA ASN A 51 -1.71 3.68 24.39
C ASN A 51 -3.01 2.89 24.61
N GLU A 52 -3.50 2.84 25.85
CA GLU A 52 -4.82 2.30 26.14
C GLU A 52 -5.92 3.01 25.33
N PRO A 53 -6.90 2.31 24.75
CA PRO A 53 -7.16 0.85 24.90
C PRO A 53 -6.43 -0.02 23.87
N TYR A 54 -5.51 0.53 23.10
CA TYR A 54 -4.76 -0.19 22.06
C TYR A 54 -3.63 -1.03 22.66
N ARG A 55 -3.30 -2.10 21.96
CA ARG A 55 -2.21 -3.02 22.30
C ARG A 55 -1.74 -3.77 21.05
N LYS A 56 -0.68 -4.54 21.18
CA LYS A 56 0.03 -5.20 20.08
C LYS A 56 -0.87 -5.96 19.10
N GLU A 57 -1.85 -6.70 19.66
CA GLU A 57 -2.72 -7.61 18.89
C GLU A 57 -3.90 -6.92 18.23
N ILE A 58 -4.15 -5.63 18.52
CA ILE A 58 -5.29 -4.90 17.97
C ILE A 58 -4.92 -4.33 16.59
N PRO A 59 -5.61 -4.77 15.52
CA PRO A 59 -5.40 -4.20 14.20
C PRO A 59 -6.01 -2.79 14.10
N HIS A 60 -5.35 -1.94 13.33
CA HIS A 60 -5.77 -0.56 13.04
C HIS A 60 -6.18 -0.43 11.58
N ILE A 61 -7.21 0.37 11.31
CA ILE A 61 -7.50 0.81 9.95
C ILE A 61 -6.42 1.81 9.54
N VAL A 62 -5.58 1.41 8.59
CA VAL A 62 -4.39 2.18 8.22
C VAL A 62 -4.60 3.17 7.08
N HIS A 63 -5.88 3.45 6.75
CA HIS A 63 -6.26 4.45 5.75
C HIS A 63 -5.37 4.37 4.49
N SER A 64 -4.74 5.46 4.11
CA SER A 64 -3.93 5.55 2.89
C SER A 64 -2.61 4.78 2.93
N PHE A 65 -2.17 4.29 4.07
CA PHE A 65 -1.07 3.32 4.11
C PHE A 65 -1.41 2.03 3.35
N THR A 66 -2.69 1.72 3.18
CA THR A 66 -3.19 0.68 2.27
C THR A 66 -2.53 0.70 0.89
N LYS A 67 -2.17 1.89 0.38
CA LYS A 67 -1.51 2.04 -0.92
C LYS A 67 -0.14 1.34 -0.97
N CYS A 68 0.54 1.23 0.16
CA CYS A 68 1.78 0.45 0.25
C CYS A 68 1.49 -1.03 -0.03
N PHE A 69 0.39 -1.56 0.48
CA PHE A 69 -0.04 -2.94 0.19
C PHE A 69 -0.41 -3.13 -1.28
N THR A 70 -1.14 -2.19 -1.87
CA THR A 70 -1.47 -2.23 -3.30
C THR A 70 -0.22 -2.20 -4.17
N ASN A 71 0.74 -1.32 -3.83
CA ASN A 71 2.02 -1.22 -4.53
C ASN A 71 2.85 -2.50 -4.34
N THR A 72 2.79 -3.12 -3.17
CA THR A 72 3.44 -4.41 -2.91
C THR A 72 2.84 -5.52 -3.78
N ALA A 73 1.51 -5.59 -3.90
CA ALA A 73 0.85 -6.57 -4.77
C ALA A 73 1.23 -6.34 -6.25
N ALA A 74 1.28 -5.09 -6.70
CA ALA A 74 1.79 -4.74 -8.03
C ALA A 74 3.28 -5.10 -8.18
N GLY A 75 4.09 -4.89 -7.13
CA GLY A 75 5.50 -5.29 -7.07
C GLY A 75 5.70 -6.80 -7.20
N ILE A 76 4.84 -7.60 -6.58
CA ILE A 76 4.86 -9.08 -6.77
C ILE A 76 4.57 -9.41 -8.23
N ALA A 77 3.54 -8.81 -8.83
CA ALA A 77 3.19 -9.03 -10.23
C ALA A 77 4.33 -8.59 -11.17
N TYR A 78 4.97 -7.46 -10.90
CA TYR A 78 6.13 -6.96 -11.63
C TYR A 78 7.34 -7.91 -11.50
N THR A 79 7.65 -8.36 -10.29
CA THR A 79 8.75 -9.31 -10.02
C THR A 79 8.56 -10.63 -10.78
N LYS A 80 7.31 -11.07 -10.94
CA LYS A 80 6.94 -12.26 -11.73
C LYS A 80 6.88 -12.02 -13.24
N GLY A 81 7.14 -10.80 -13.71
CA GLY A 81 7.08 -10.44 -15.13
C GLY A 81 5.66 -10.41 -15.73
N LEU A 82 4.63 -10.36 -14.88
CA LEU A 82 3.23 -10.34 -15.29
C LEU A 82 2.77 -8.95 -15.77
N ILE A 83 3.44 -7.91 -15.34
CA ILE A 83 3.22 -6.52 -15.75
C ILE A 83 4.54 -5.82 -16.02
N LYS A 84 4.50 -4.78 -16.83
CA LYS A 84 5.58 -3.80 -17.00
C LYS A 84 5.06 -2.41 -16.64
N LEU A 85 5.91 -1.56 -16.11
CA LEU A 85 5.51 -0.21 -15.70
C LEU A 85 4.97 0.64 -16.85
N GLU A 86 5.42 0.37 -18.08
CA GLU A 86 5.00 1.09 -19.29
C GLU A 86 3.80 0.46 -20.01
N ASP A 87 3.27 -0.64 -19.48
CA ASP A 87 2.06 -1.25 -20.04
C ASP A 87 0.89 -0.25 -19.96
N LYS A 88 0.09 -0.21 -21.03
CA LYS A 88 -1.07 0.69 -21.10
C LYS A 88 -2.20 0.15 -20.25
N VAL A 89 -2.79 1.02 -19.44
CA VAL A 89 -3.91 0.65 -18.57
C VAL A 89 -5.07 0.05 -19.40
N LEU A 90 -5.34 0.59 -20.57
CA LEU A 90 -6.40 0.09 -21.47
C LEU A 90 -6.12 -1.32 -22.03
N ASP A 91 -4.91 -1.83 -21.95
CA ASP A 91 -4.65 -3.22 -22.35
C ASP A 91 -5.27 -4.21 -21.36
N TYR A 92 -5.43 -3.79 -20.11
CA TYR A 92 -6.12 -4.54 -19.06
C TYR A 92 -7.63 -4.26 -18.99
N PHE A 93 -8.11 -3.19 -19.65
CA PHE A 93 -9.51 -2.74 -19.65
C PHE A 93 -9.99 -2.43 -21.07
N PRO A 94 -10.01 -3.43 -21.97
CA PRO A 94 -10.39 -3.23 -23.37
C PRO A 94 -11.81 -2.70 -23.55
N GLU A 95 -12.69 -2.94 -22.58
CA GLU A 95 -14.08 -2.45 -22.56
C GLU A 95 -14.18 -0.92 -22.46
N TYR A 96 -13.12 -0.23 -22.02
CA TYR A 96 -13.07 1.24 -21.97
C TYR A 96 -12.27 1.88 -23.11
N ARG A 97 -11.89 1.10 -24.14
CA ARG A 97 -11.15 1.64 -25.30
C ARG A 97 -12.04 2.50 -26.21
N GLU A 98 -13.28 2.07 -26.38
CA GLU A 98 -14.24 2.85 -27.17
C GLU A 98 -14.50 4.19 -26.47
N GLY A 99 -14.33 5.30 -27.21
CA GLY A 99 -14.46 6.65 -26.67
C GLY A 99 -13.28 7.16 -25.83
N ALA A 100 -12.23 6.33 -25.60
CA ALA A 100 -11.04 6.77 -24.90
C ALA A 100 -10.31 7.89 -25.66
N ASN A 101 -10.12 9.03 -24.99
CA ASN A 101 -9.39 10.15 -25.59
C ASN A 101 -7.86 9.89 -25.63
N LYS A 102 -7.13 10.78 -26.31
CA LYS A 102 -5.68 10.64 -26.51
C LYS A 102 -4.86 10.52 -25.22
N TYR A 103 -5.35 11.05 -24.10
CA TYR A 103 -4.66 10.99 -22.80
C TYR A 103 -4.88 9.63 -22.13
N LEU A 104 -6.13 9.17 -22.05
CA LEU A 104 -6.42 7.85 -21.50
C LEU A 104 -5.72 6.73 -22.28
N GLN A 105 -5.61 6.86 -23.62
CA GLN A 105 -4.87 5.89 -24.44
C GLN A 105 -3.38 5.80 -24.12
N LYS A 106 -2.80 6.82 -23.49
CA LYS A 106 -1.38 6.85 -23.09
C LYS A 106 -1.13 6.47 -21.64
N LEU A 107 -2.18 6.38 -20.82
CA LEU A 107 -2.07 6.07 -19.40
C LEU A 107 -1.36 4.74 -19.18
N THR A 108 -0.32 4.74 -18.34
CA THR A 108 0.47 3.55 -17.99
C THR A 108 0.32 3.17 -16.53
N ILE A 109 0.76 1.95 -16.17
CA ILE A 109 0.85 1.50 -14.78
C ILE A 109 1.76 2.45 -13.98
N ARG A 110 2.90 2.89 -14.53
CA ARG A 110 3.78 3.89 -13.89
C ARG A 110 3.01 5.16 -13.51
N ASN A 111 2.15 5.66 -14.38
CA ASN A 111 1.39 6.87 -14.11
C ASN A 111 0.40 6.68 -12.96
N LEU A 112 -0.20 5.50 -12.81
CA LEU A 112 -1.06 5.17 -11.67
C LEU A 112 -0.25 5.15 -10.37
N LEU A 113 0.85 4.40 -10.33
CA LEU A 113 1.71 4.24 -9.15
C LEU A 113 2.34 5.56 -8.69
N THR A 114 2.64 6.46 -9.63
CA THR A 114 3.22 7.78 -9.32
C THR A 114 2.19 8.89 -9.14
N MET A 115 0.88 8.55 -9.13
CA MET A 115 -0.22 9.51 -8.96
C MET A 115 -0.22 10.61 -10.03
N ARG A 116 0.03 10.25 -11.30
CA ARG A 116 0.14 11.17 -12.43
C ARG A 116 -0.75 10.75 -13.60
N SER A 117 -2.02 10.43 -13.30
CA SER A 117 -2.98 9.92 -14.33
C SER A 117 -3.39 10.96 -15.37
N GLY A 118 -3.33 12.25 -15.04
CA GLY A 118 -3.82 13.31 -15.93
C GLY A 118 -5.34 13.48 -15.92
N GLN A 119 -6.05 12.89 -14.96
CA GLN A 119 -7.48 13.12 -14.75
C GLN A 119 -7.76 14.56 -14.34
N GLU A 120 -8.99 15.03 -14.56
CA GLU A 120 -9.45 16.38 -14.24
C GLU A 120 -9.47 16.64 -12.73
N ARG A 121 -9.81 15.62 -11.93
CA ARG A 121 -9.91 15.71 -10.47
C ARG A 121 -9.50 14.39 -9.80
N SER A 122 -9.12 14.51 -8.54
CA SER A 122 -8.96 13.35 -7.65
C SER A 122 -10.29 12.65 -7.39
N ILE A 123 -10.26 11.31 -7.28
CA ILE A 123 -11.43 10.48 -7.07
C ILE A 123 -11.13 9.29 -6.17
N GLY A 124 -12.20 8.68 -5.65
CA GLY A 124 -12.14 7.50 -4.79
C GLY A 124 -12.26 7.83 -3.31
N GLY A 125 -11.85 6.91 -2.46
CA GLY A 125 -11.93 7.07 -1.01
C GLY A 125 -13.37 7.21 -0.51
N ASN A 126 -13.65 8.26 0.25
CA ASN A 126 -14.99 8.48 0.86
C ASN A 126 -16.08 8.73 -0.18
N GLU A 127 -15.75 9.29 -1.36
CA GLU A 127 -16.70 9.52 -2.44
C GLU A 127 -17.27 8.20 -2.98
N TRP A 128 -16.49 7.14 -2.99
CA TRP A 128 -16.89 5.84 -3.54
C TRP A 128 -17.52 4.89 -2.53
N ARG A 129 -17.28 5.06 -1.24
CA ARG A 129 -17.85 4.18 -0.20
C ARG A 129 -19.36 3.96 -0.31
N PRO A 130 -20.18 4.98 -0.57
CA PRO A 130 -21.62 4.79 -0.69
C PRO A 130 -22.06 4.20 -2.04
N LEU A 131 -21.16 4.15 -3.05
CA LEU A 131 -21.51 3.66 -4.38
C LEU A 131 -21.75 2.16 -4.35
N LYS A 132 -22.90 1.74 -4.86
CA LYS A 132 -23.28 0.34 -5.08
C LYS A 132 -23.09 -0.09 -6.53
N THR A 133 -22.64 0.82 -7.37
CA THR A 133 -22.34 0.64 -8.78
C THR A 133 -20.85 0.41 -8.99
N SER A 134 -20.45 0.09 -10.23
CA SER A 134 -19.07 -0.15 -10.60
C SER A 134 -18.15 1.03 -10.28
N TRP A 135 -17.09 0.78 -9.51
CA TRP A 135 -16.04 1.77 -9.26
C TRP A 135 -15.10 1.89 -10.47
N LEU A 136 -14.99 0.86 -11.31
CA LEU A 136 -14.29 0.94 -12.58
C LEU A 136 -14.95 1.97 -13.47
N ASP A 137 -16.28 1.87 -13.65
CA ASP A 137 -17.04 2.85 -14.41
C ASP A 137 -16.89 4.26 -13.84
N ALA A 138 -16.95 4.40 -12.52
CA ALA A 138 -16.77 5.69 -11.87
C ALA A 138 -15.37 6.29 -12.15
N TYR A 139 -14.32 5.45 -12.22
CA TYR A 139 -12.97 5.89 -12.55
C TYR A 139 -12.87 6.37 -14.00
N PHE A 140 -13.30 5.55 -14.96
CA PHE A 140 -13.15 5.84 -16.38
C PHE A 140 -14.09 6.93 -16.89
N LYS A 141 -15.16 7.26 -16.16
CA LYS A 141 -16.05 8.41 -16.45
C LYS A 141 -15.42 9.77 -16.14
N VAL A 142 -14.43 9.84 -15.25
CA VAL A 142 -13.75 11.12 -15.00
C VAL A 142 -12.85 11.49 -16.18
N PRO A 143 -12.99 12.70 -16.77
CA PRO A 143 -12.23 13.09 -17.92
C PRO A 143 -10.71 13.07 -17.68
N PHE A 144 -9.97 12.58 -18.66
CA PHE A 144 -8.51 12.72 -18.73
C PHE A 144 -8.19 13.98 -19.53
N VAL A 145 -7.66 15.00 -18.91
CA VAL A 145 -7.52 16.36 -19.48
C VAL A 145 -6.08 16.80 -19.66
N LYS A 146 -5.12 16.05 -19.08
CA LYS A 146 -3.69 16.34 -19.15
C LYS A 146 -2.91 15.11 -19.61
N GLU A 147 -1.70 15.33 -20.12
CA GLU A 147 -0.79 14.26 -20.51
C GLU A 147 -0.44 13.43 -19.25
N PRO A 148 -0.66 12.10 -19.23
CA PRO A 148 -0.22 11.25 -18.13
C PRO A 148 1.27 11.39 -17.87
N GLY A 149 1.65 11.51 -16.61
CA GLY A 149 3.03 11.77 -16.19
C GLY A 149 3.39 13.25 -16.02
N SER A 150 2.60 14.19 -16.53
CA SER A 150 2.94 15.63 -16.50
C SER A 150 2.79 16.25 -15.12
N GLU A 151 1.72 15.92 -14.38
CA GLU A 151 1.42 16.53 -13.09
C GLU A 151 1.07 15.48 -12.04
N PHE A 152 1.49 15.75 -10.81
CA PHE A 152 1.09 14.96 -9.64
C PHE A 152 -0.30 15.38 -9.17
N MET A 153 -1.17 14.41 -8.99
CA MET A 153 -2.47 14.58 -8.35
C MET A 153 -2.82 13.33 -7.53
N TYR A 154 -2.80 13.48 -6.21
CA TYR A 154 -3.11 12.35 -5.33
C TYR A 154 -4.54 11.85 -5.56
N SER A 155 -4.70 10.56 -5.89
CA SER A 155 -5.99 9.96 -6.20
C SER A 155 -6.05 8.51 -5.73
N SER A 156 -7.01 8.18 -4.87
CA SER A 156 -7.24 6.81 -4.45
C SER A 156 -7.77 5.93 -5.58
N GLY A 157 -8.40 6.53 -6.61
CA GLY A 157 -8.83 5.84 -7.82
C GLY A 157 -7.66 5.20 -8.57
N ASN A 158 -6.49 5.86 -8.63
CA ASN A 158 -5.31 5.28 -9.27
C ASN A 158 -4.87 3.97 -8.58
N SER A 159 -4.89 3.94 -7.25
CA SER A 159 -4.57 2.72 -6.49
C SER A 159 -5.63 1.63 -6.68
N TYR A 160 -6.90 2.01 -6.81
CA TYR A 160 -7.96 1.06 -7.11
C TYR A 160 -7.78 0.41 -8.48
N ILE A 161 -7.46 1.20 -9.52
CA ILE A 161 -7.17 0.66 -10.86
C ILE A 161 -5.94 -0.25 -10.83
N THR A 162 -4.91 0.11 -10.07
CA THR A 162 -3.74 -0.77 -9.87
C THR A 162 -4.17 -2.11 -9.24
N SER A 163 -5.03 -2.07 -8.20
CA SER A 163 -5.59 -3.28 -7.58
C SER A 163 -6.39 -4.13 -8.57
N ALA A 164 -7.20 -3.48 -9.41
CA ALA A 164 -7.98 -4.15 -10.45
C ALA A 164 -7.10 -4.82 -11.52
N ILE A 165 -6.00 -4.16 -11.93
CA ILE A 165 -5.01 -4.75 -12.85
C ILE A 165 -4.41 -6.01 -12.22
N VAL A 166 -3.94 -5.94 -10.98
CA VAL A 166 -3.38 -7.09 -10.26
C VAL A 166 -4.36 -8.25 -10.25
N GLN A 167 -5.63 -8.00 -9.90
CA GLN A 167 -6.64 -9.05 -9.86
C GLN A 167 -6.91 -9.66 -11.24
N ARG A 168 -6.97 -8.85 -12.29
CA ARG A 168 -7.21 -9.34 -13.67
C ARG A 168 -6.11 -10.26 -14.17
N ILE A 169 -4.85 -9.95 -13.88
CA ILE A 169 -3.71 -10.71 -14.40
C ILE A 169 -3.36 -11.94 -13.55
N THR A 170 -3.68 -11.91 -12.24
CA THR A 170 -3.34 -13.00 -11.33
C THR A 170 -4.52 -13.92 -11.02
N GLY A 171 -5.75 -13.47 -11.28
CA GLY A 171 -6.98 -14.14 -10.84
C GLY A 171 -7.21 -14.05 -9.32
N LYS A 172 -6.39 -13.28 -8.59
CA LYS A 172 -6.43 -13.12 -7.14
C LYS A 172 -6.59 -11.66 -6.76
N THR A 173 -7.34 -11.37 -5.70
CA THR A 173 -7.35 -10.02 -5.12
C THR A 173 -5.94 -9.67 -4.61
N CYS A 174 -5.65 -8.38 -4.46
CA CYS A 174 -4.38 -7.95 -3.83
C CYS A 174 -4.20 -8.57 -2.43
N HIS A 175 -5.29 -8.73 -1.68
CA HIS A 175 -5.28 -9.38 -0.37
C HIS A 175 -4.82 -10.84 -0.47
N GLN A 176 -5.49 -11.64 -1.30
CA GLN A 176 -5.13 -13.05 -1.51
C GLN A 176 -3.70 -13.20 -2.03
N LEU A 177 -3.27 -12.34 -2.96
CA LEU A 177 -1.92 -12.39 -3.51
C LEU A 177 -0.86 -12.15 -2.42
N ILE A 178 -1.07 -11.18 -1.54
CA ILE A 178 -0.14 -10.89 -0.44
C ILE A 178 -0.17 -12.02 0.59
N GLU A 179 -1.34 -12.54 0.96
CA GLU A 179 -1.45 -13.66 1.91
C GLU A 179 -0.74 -14.92 1.43
N GLU A 180 -0.77 -15.20 0.13
CA GLU A 180 -0.15 -16.41 -0.41
C GLU A 180 1.34 -16.25 -0.72
N GLU A 181 1.72 -15.11 -1.30
CA GLU A 181 3.05 -14.94 -1.91
C GLU A 181 4.04 -14.17 -1.02
N LEU A 182 3.57 -13.45 -0.02
CA LEU A 182 4.40 -12.60 0.82
C LEU A 182 4.29 -12.93 2.31
N ALA A 183 3.09 -12.98 2.84
CA ALA A 183 2.83 -13.14 4.27
C ALA A 183 3.57 -14.33 4.92
N PRO A 184 3.66 -15.53 4.27
CA PRO A 184 4.36 -16.67 4.84
C PRO A 184 5.86 -16.43 5.04
N TYR A 185 6.47 -15.55 4.25
CA TYR A 185 7.89 -15.26 4.30
C TYR A 185 8.22 -14.21 5.33
N ILE A 186 7.48 -13.10 5.36
CA ILE A 186 7.76 -12.00 6.27
C ILE A 186 7.07 -12.14 7.64
N GLY A 187 6.33 -13.24 7.87
CA GLY A 187 5.59 -13.45 9.11
C GLY A 187 4.44 -12.49 9.31
N LEU A 188 3.81 -12.04 8.22
CA LEU A 188 2.64 -11.16 8.29
C LEU A 188 1.45 -11.95 8.82
N GLU A 189 0.82 -11.45 9.87
CA GLU A 189 -0.41 -12.03 10.41
C GLU A 189 -1.59 -11.79 9.48
N LYS A 190 -2.71 -12.47 9.75
CA LYS A 190 -3.95 -12.22 9.03
C LYS A 190 -4.38 -10.76 9.21
N PHE A 191 -4.75 -10.14 8.13
CA PHE A 191 -5.26 -8.78 8.08
C PHE A 191 -6.54 -8.74 7.26
N SER A 192 -7.27 -7.64 7.27
CA SER A 192 -8.47 -7.47 6.46
C SER A 192 -8.30 -6.35 5.45
N TRP A 193 -9.04 -6.44 4.35
CA TRP A 193 -9.04 -5.42 3.31
C TRP A 193 -10.45 -5.24 2.74
N GLY A 194 -10.96 -4.02 2.75
CA GLY A 194 -12.26 -3.70 2.17
C GLY A 194 -12.26 -3.77 0.64
N GLU A 195 -13.37 -4.19 0.08
CA GLU A 195 -13.55 -4.39 -1.36
C GLU A 195 -14.62 -3.46 -1.94
N SER A 196 -14.55 -3.27 -3.26
CA SER A 196 -15.58 -2.62 -4.06
C SER A 196 -16.78 -3.56 -4.29
N PRO A 197 -17.90 -3.05 -4.84
CA PRO A 197 -19.02 -3.90 -5.24
C PRO A 197 -18.66 -5.00 -6.26
N GLU A 198 -17.56 -4.82 -7.00
CA GLU A 198 -17.05 -5.81 -7.95
C GLU A 198 -16.15 -6.88 -7.31
N GLY A 199 -15.95 -6.86 -5.99
CA GLY A 199 -15.04 -7.79 -5.30
C GLY A 199 -13.56 -7.52 -5.59
N ILE A 200 -13.20 -6.26 -5.80
CA ILE A 200 -11.81 -5.81 -6.00
C ILE A 200 -11.38 -5.06 -4.73
N CYS A 201 -10.20 -5.38 -4.19
CA CYS A 201 -9.66 -4.61 -3.07
C CYS A 201 -9.66 -3.11 -3.36
N SER A 202 -10.12 -2.31 -2.41
CA SER A 202 -10.31 -0.85 -2.58
C SER A 202 -9.04 -0.07 -2.98
N GLY A 203 -7.88 -0.69 -2.82
CA GLY A 203 -6.57 -0.22 -3.30
C GLY A 203 -6.04 1.02 -2.58
N GLY A 204 -6.87 2.01 -2.35
CA GLY A 204 -6.48 3.29 -1.77
C GLY A 204 -6.67 3.41 -0.25
N ASN A 205 -7.42 2.49 0.36
CA ASN A 205 -7.75 2.46 1.79
C ASN A 205 -8.27 1.07 2.18
N GLY A 206 -8.68 0.88 3.44
CA GLY A 206 -9.47 -0.27 3.87
C GLY A 206 -8.67 -1.45 4.41
N VAL A 207 -7.34 -1.40 4.44
CA VAL A 207 -6.54 -2.38 5.18
C VAL A 207 -6.67 -2.11 6.68
N SER A 208 -6.86 -3.19 7.44
CA SER A 208 -6.77 -3.19 8.90
C SER A 208 -5.74 -4.23 9.32
N ILE A 209 -4.70 -3.78 10.04
CA ILE A 209 -3.51 -4.58 10.36
C ILE A 209 -2.85 -4.07 11.64
N THR A 210 -2.08 -4.91 12.33
CA THR A 210 -1.31 -4.56 13.53
C THR A 210 -0.14 -3.62 13.23
N VAL A 211 0.36 -2.92 14.23
CA VAL A 211 1.57 -2.08 14.11
C VAL A 211 2.78 -2.92 13.70
N GLU A 212 2.89 -4.15 14.21
CA GLU A 212 3.95 -5.08 13.80
C GLU A 212 3.84 -5.44 12.31
N GLY A 213 2.63 -5.67 11.80
CA GLY A 213 2.41 -5.94 10.38
C GLY A 213 2.86 -4.78 9.47
N ILE A 214 2.62 -3.52 9.90
CA ILE A 214 3.14 -2.32 9.24
C ILE A 214 4.67 -2.32 9.24
N ALA A 215 5.29 -2.60 10.39
CA ALA A 215 6.75 -2.63 10.55
C ALA A 215 7.41 -3.70 9.67
N ARG A 216 6.81 -4.88 9.56
CA ARG A 216 7.31 -5.95 8.69
C ARG A 216 7.31 -5.57 7.22
N LEU A 217 6.25 -4.91 6.77
CA LEU A 217 6.22 -4.36 5.40
C LEU A 217 7.30 -3.28 5.23
N GLY A 218 7.47 -2.40 6.22
CA GLY A 218 8.52 -1.38 6.22
C GLY A 218 9.93 -1.98 6.13
N LEU A 219 10.21 -3.04 6.88
CA LEU A 219 11.49 -3.76 6.82
C LEU A 219 11.76 -4.37 5.43
N LEU A 220 10.73 -4.94 4.79
CA LEU A 220 10.87 -5.47 3.45
C LEU A 220 11.33 -4.39 2.45
N TYR A 221 10.73 -3.19 2.54
CA TYR A 221 11.12 -2.06 1.70
C TYR A 221 12.51 -1.52 2.07
N LEU A 222 12.82 -1.41 3.36
CA LEU A 222 14.15 -0.99 3.84
C LEU A 222 15.26 -1.90 3.31
N ASN A 223 14.97 -3.19 3.18
CA ASN A 223 15.89 -4.20 2.66
C ASN A 223 15.71 -4.46 1.15
N HIS A 224 15.22 -3.47 0.39
CA HIS A 224 15.08 -3.54 -1.07
C HIS A 224 14.33 -4.79 -1.56
N GLY A 225 13.24 -5.14 -0.87
CA GLY A 225 12.42 -6.30 -1.21
C GLY A 225 13.01 -7.66 -0.83
N LYS A 226 14.09 -7.67 -0.05
CA LYS A 226 14.74 -8.88 0.48
C LYS A 226 14.27 -9.17 1.90
N TRP A 227 13.98 -10.44 2.18
CA TRP A 227 13.70 -10.94 3.53
C TRP A 227 14.55 -12.18 3.78
N ASP A 228 15.36 -12.15 4.82
CA ASP A 228 16.47 -13.09 5.01
C ASP A 228 17.30 -13.16 3.72
N GLU A 229 17.55 -14.37 3.20
CA GLU A 229 18.30 -14.56 1.96
C GLU A 229 17.44 -14.55 0.68
N LYS A 230 16.10 -14.34 0.82
CA LYS A 230 15.17 -14.42 -0.31
C LYS A 230 14.79 -13.05 -0.84
N GLN A 231 14.96 -12.83 -2.15
CA GLN A 231 14.42 -11.69 -2.86
C GLN A 231 12.93 -11.94 -3.14
N LEU A 232 12.04 -11.17 -2.50
CA LEU A 232 10.59 -11.29 -2.62
C LEU A 232 10.00 -10.27 -3.59
N LEU A 233 10.58 -9.08 -3.66
CA LEU A 233 10.22 -8.03 -4.60
C LEU A 233 11.46 -7.61 -5.39
N ASN A 234 11.26 -7.19 -6.64
CA ASN A 234 12.34 -6.60 -7.43
C ASN A 234 12.94 -5.40 -6.67
N PRO A 235 14.25 -5.27 -6.54
CA PRO A 235 14.90 -4.17 -5.80
C PRO A 235 14.76 -2.80 -6.48
N GLU A 236 14.44 -2.76 -7.78
CA GLU A 236 14.14 -1.54 -8.54
C GLU A 236 12.68 -1.12 -8.36
#